data_b944691e5576538cf2d07174c887e0ed
#
_entry.id   b944691e5576538cf2d07174c887e0ed
#
_cell.length_a   1.000
_cell.length_b   1.000
_cell.length_c   1.000
_cell.angle_alpha   90.00
_cell.angle_beta   90.00
_cell.angle_gamma   90.00
#
_symmetry.space_group_name_H-M   'P 1'
#
loop_
_entity.id
_entity.type
_entity.pdbx_description
1 polymer ?
#
loop_
_entity_poly.entity_id
_entity_poly.type
_entity_poly.pdbx_seq_one_letter_code
_entity_poly.pdbx_strand_id
1 'polypeptide(L)'
;MKSMIFSIRATIRDLVAPDHHISCPAALWRAGLSELKQRGMECRESGAFLLGRREGEKRRIAQIIYYDDLDPHCLDSGIIVFNGAYFGDLWRICRETGLDVLADVHTHPGRPYQSASDQDNPMVGTKGHIAIIVPHLARQESATNQLGVYEYQGNHKWRSHLGRDAAKFFYIGRWG
;
A
#
# COMPACT_ATOMS: atom_id res chain seq x y z
N MET A 1 19.16 -23.08 13.33
CA MET A 1 19.78 -22.49 12.12
C MET A 1 18.92 -21.48 11.35
N LYS A 2 17.60 -21.65 11.20
CA LYS A 2 16.72 -20.66 10.53
C LYS A 2 16.66 -19.28 11.21
N SER A 3 16.68 -19.20 12.53
CA SER A 3 16.59 -17.95 13.31
C SER A 3 17.80 -17.02 13.12
N MET A 4 19.00 -17.59 13.00
CA MET A 4 20.25 -16.81 12.87
C MET A 4 20.41 -16.18 11.48
N ILE A 5 19.95 -16.85 10.43
CA ILE A 5 19.99 -16.32 9.05
C ILE A 5 19.01 -15.16 8.88
N PHE A 6 17.84 -15.20 9.54
CA PHE A 6 16.88 -14.11 9.56
C PHE A 6 17.46 -12.85 10.23
N SER A 7 18.18 -13.00 11.33
CA SER A 7 18.81 -11.88 12.05
C SER A 7 19.89 -11.19 11.22
N ILE A 8 20.75 -11.93 10.51
CA ILE A 8 21.84 -11.37 9.68
C ILE A 8 21.27 -10.58 8.50
N ARG A 9 20.24 -11.07 7.81
CA ARG A 9 19.59 -10.35 6.70
C ARG A 9 18.90 -9.09 7.16
N ALA A 10 18.25 -9.10 8.31
CA ALA A 10 17.64 -7.92 8.91
C ALA A 10 18.69 -6.85 9.22
N THR A 11 19.81 -7.26 9.85
CA THR A 11 20.92 -6.36 10.20
C THR A 11 21.58 -5.73 8.97
N ILE A 12 21.84 -6.52 7.90
CA ILE A 12 22.44 -5.97 6.67
C ILE A 12 21.47 -4.99 6.00
N ARG A 13 20.17 -5.29 5.98
CA ARG A 13 19.16 -4.41 5.42
C ARG A 13 19.09 -3.07 6.14
N ASP A 14 19.09 -3.08 7.47
CA ASP A 14 19.05 -1.87 8.29
C ASP A 14 20.29 -0.98 8.11
N LEU A 15 21.42 -1.57 7.73
CA LEU A 15 22.66 -0.83 7.43
C LEU A 15 22.70 -0.23 6.03
N VAL A 16 21.96 -0.82 5.06
CA VAL A 16 22.08 -0.46 3.63
C VAL A 16 20.86 0.28 3.11
N ALA A 17 19.66 -0.01 3.64
CA ALA A 17 18.43 0.70 3.26
C ALA A 17 18.43 2.11 3.86
N PRO A 18 17.97 3.12 3.10
CA PRO A 18 17.76 4.45 3.66
C PRO A 18 16.75 4.40 4.82
N ASP A 19 16.77 5.39 5.69
CA ASP A 19 15.77 5.49 6.75
C ASP A 19 14.36 5.65 6.14
N HIS A 20 13.40 4.88 6.62
CA HIS A 20 12.03 4.82 6.10
C HIS A 20 11.08 4.24 7.15
N HIS A 21 9.77 4.49 6.97
CA HIS A 21 8.71 3.95 7.81
C HIS A 21 8.04 2.70 7.22
N ILE A 22 7.92 2.65 5.91
CA ILE A 22 7.36 1.51 5.18
C ILE A 22 8.23 1.19 3.98
N SER A 23 8.36 -0.08 3.63
CA SER A 23 9.15 -0.52 2.48
C SER A 23 8.46 -1.61 1.68
N CYS A 24 8.80 -1.66 0.38
CA CYS A 24 8.35 -2.68 -0.55
C CYS A 24 9.50 -3.15 -1.45
N PRO A 25 9.66 -4.47 -1.67
CA PRO A 25 10.57 -4.97 -2.69
C PRO A 25 10.22 -4.40 -4.06
N ALA A 26 11.22 -3.86 -4.78
CA ALA A 26 10.99 -3.19 -6.06
C ALA A 26 10.31 -4.09 -7.11
N ALA A 27 10.60 -5.40 -7.10
CA ALA A 27 9.96 -6.35 -7.99
C ALA A 27 8.47 -6.53 -7.67
N LEU A 28 8.12 -6.64 -6.37
CA LEU A 28 6.74 -6.75 -5.91
C LEU A 28 5.94 -5.49 -6.24
N TRP A 29 6.54 -4.31 -5.99
CA TRP A 29 5.90 -3.02 -6.29
C TRP A 29 5.60 -2.86 -7.79
N ARG A 30 6.59 -3.14 -8.67
CA ARG A 30 6.38 -3.05 -10.13
C ARG A 30 5.32 -4.03 -10.63
N ALA A 31 5.34 -5.27 -10.15
CA ALA A 31 4.29 -6.24 -10.46
C ALA A 31 2.92 -5.76 -9.99
N GLY A 32 2.83 -5.21 -8.78
CA GLY A 32 1.61 -4.62 -8.23
C GLY A 32 1.06 -3.47 -9.06
N LEU A 33 1.91 -2.53 -9.48
CA LEU A 33 1.48 -1.43 -10.34
C LEU A 33 0.99 -1.90 -11.72
N SER A 34 1.68 -2.88 -12.31
CA SER A 34 1.26 -3.48 -13.59
C SER A 34 -0.13 -4.11 -13.48
N GLU A 35 -0.38 -4.81 -12.38
CA GLU A 35 -1.66 -5.46 -12.13
C GLU A 35 -2.77 -4.44 -11.85
N LEU A 36 -2.51 -3.39 -11.06
CA LEU A 36 -3.46 -2.30 -10.83
C LEU A 36 -3.87 -1.62 -12.14
N LYS A 37 -2.90 -1.35 -13.04
CA LYS A 37 -3.17 -0.81 -14.36
C LYS A 37 -4.10 -1.70 -15.18
N GLN A 38 -3.87 -3.02 -15.19
CA GLN A 38 -4.68 -3.99 -15.94
C GLN A 38 -6.11 -4.07 -15.38
N ARG A 39 -6.26 -4.19 -14.04
CA ARG A 39 -7.56 -4.27 -13.37
C ARG A 39 -8.38 -2.99 -13.54
N GLY A 40 -7.73 -1.84 -13.50
CA GLY A 40 -8.34 -0.54 -13.80
C GLY A 40 -8.64 -0.33 -15.28
N MET A 41 -8.26 -1.26 -16.18
CA MET A 41 -8.47 -1.16 -17.64
C MET A 41 -7.95 0.18 -18.21
N GLU A 42 -6.97 0.79 -17.56
CA GLU A 42 -6.40 2.12 -17.87
C GLU A 42 -7.41 3.29 -17.85
N CYS A 43 -8.62 3.10 -17.42
CA CYS A 43 -9.67 4.11 -17.46
C CYS A 43 -10.47 4.28 -16.15
N ARG A 44 -10.33 3.37 -15.20
CA ARG A 44 -10.99 3.41 -13.89
C ARG A 44 -9.98 3.20 -12.77
N GLU A 45 -10.37 3.58 -11.56
CA GLU A 45 -9.56 3.33 -10.37
C GLU A 45 -9.46 1.83 -10.06
N SER A 46 -8.36 1.44 -9.43
CA SER A 46 -8.13 0.09 -8.93
C SER A 46 -7.31 0.19 -7.65
N GLY A 47 -7.36 -0.84 -6.81
CA GLY A 47 -6.65 -0.79 -5.53
C GLY A 47 -6.37 -2.16 -4.94
N ALA A 48 -5.58 -2.14 -3.86
CA ALA A 48 -5.15 -3.35 -3.17
C ALA A 48 -4.77 -3.08 -1.71
N PHE A 49 -4.91 -4.10 -0.87
CA PHE A 49 -4.30 -4.14 0.46
C PHE A 49 -2.84 -4.59 0.36
N LEU A 50 -1.97 -3.93 1.09
CA LEU A 50 -0.54 -4.24 1.19
C LEU A 50 -0.28 -4.93 2.52
N LEU A 51 -0.05 -6.25 2.45
CA LEU A 51 0.18 -7.08 3.61
C LEU A 51 1.68 -7.25 3.86
N GLY A 52 2.05 -7.37 5.12
CA GLY A 52 3.44 -7.57 5.49
C GLY A 52 3.68 -7.73 6.97
N ARG A 53 4.90 -7.43 7.41
CA ARG A 53 5.33 -7.56 8.79
C ARG A 53 5.81 -6.24 9.37
N ARG A 54 5.57 -6.07 10.67
CA ARG A 54 6.18 -4.99 11.44
C ARG A 54 7.52 -5.47 11.98
N GLU A 55 8.55 -4.68 11.78
CA GLU A 55 9.91 -4.92 12.26
C GLU A 55 10.34 -3.70 13.10
N GLY A 56 9.99 -3.70 14.39
CA GLY A 56 10.09 -2.50 15.23
C GLY A 56 9.15 -1.40 14.73
N GLU A 57 9.69 -0.21 14.50
CA GLU A 57 8.96 0.93 13.96
C GLU A 57 8.74 0.84 12.43
N LYS A 58 9.47 -0.05 11.75
CA LYS A 58 9.41 -0.21 10.30
C LYS A 58 8.35 -1.23 9.91
N ARG A 59 7.81 -1.06 8.71
CA ARG A 59 6.81 -1.94 8.10
C ARG A 59 7.35 -2.44 6.77
N ARG A 60 7.30 -3.74 6.54
CA ARG A 60 7.78 -4.34 5.31
C ARG A 60 6.67 -5.08 4.59
N ILE A 61 6.33 -4.61 3.37
CA ILE A 61 5.34 -5.22 2.50
C ILE A 61 5.91 -6.53 1.94
N ALA A 62 5.10 -7.58 1.96
CA ALA A 62 5.46 -8.92 1.50
C ALA A 62 4.44 -9.51 0.50
N GLN A 63 3.20 -9.02 0.50
CA GLN A 63 2.11 -9.53 -0.33
C GLN A 63 1.14 -8.41 -0.69
N ILE A 64 0.51 -8.53 -1.84
CA ILE A 64 -0.54 -7.63 -2.32
C ILE A 64 -1.81 -8.46 -2.52
N ILE A 65 -2.93 -7.96 -2.00
CA ILE A 65 -4.27 -8.54 -2.20
C ILE A 65 -5.13 -7.47 -2.86
N TYR A 66 -5.55 -7.70 -4.08
CA TYR A 66 -6.33 -6.73 -4.84
C TYR A 66 -7.77 -6.69 -4.34
N TYR A 67 -8.38 -5.52 -4.41
CA TYR A 67 -9.75 -5.33 -3.90
C TYR A 67 -10.77 -6.21 -4.61
N ASP A 68 -10.66 -6.32 -5.93
CA ASP A 68 -11.55 -7.13 -6.77
C ASP A 68 -11.32 -8.65 -6.67
N ASP A 69 -10.21 -9.10 -6.07
CA ASP A 69 -10.05 -10.51 -5.65
C ASP A 69 -10.92 -10.85 -4.43
N LEU A 70 -11.28 -9.85 -3.63
CA LEU A 70 -12.14 -9.99 -2.45
C LEU A 70 -13.59 -9.62 -2.79
N ASP A 71 -13.80 -8.45 -3.37
CA ASP A 71 -15.10 -7.90 -3.77
C ASP A 71 -15.13 -7.73 -5.30
N PRO A 72 -15.67 -8.68 -6.05
CA PRO A 72 -15.67 -8.66 -7.53
C PRO A 72 -16.37 -7.44 -8.15
N HIS A 73 -17.17 -6.72 -7.37
CA HIS A 73 -17.96 -5.57 -7.85
C HIS A 73 -17.39 -4.21 -7.45
N CYS A 74 -16.31 -4.19 -6.66
CA CYS A 74 -15.79 -2.94 -6.09
C CYS A 74 -15.27 -1.91 -7.11
N LEU A 75 -15.05 -2.32 -8.37
CA LEU A 75 -14.56 -1.46 -9.45
C LEU A 75 -15.63 -1.10 -10.51
N ASP A 76 -16.87 -1.57 -10.38
CA ASP A 76 -17.90 -1.48 -11.42
C ASP A 76 -18.34 -0.04 -11.73
N SER A 77 -18.28 0.85 -10.74
CA SER A 77 -18.70 2.26 -10.88
C SER A 77 -17.64 3.19 -11.49
N GLY A 78 -16.43 2.68 -11.75
CA GLY A 78 -15.29 3.50 -12.22
C GLY A 78 -14.44 4.12 -11.10
N ILE A 79 -14.99 4.23 -9.90
CA ILE A 79 -14.30 4.51 -8.65
C ILE A 79 -14.36 3.28 -7.74
N ILE A 80 -13.50 3.24 -6.73
CA ILE A 80 -13.48 2.11 -5.80
C ILE A 80 -14.61 2.25 -4.77
N VAL A 81 -15.49 1.24 -4.72
CA VAL A 81 -16.54 1.10 -3.69
C VAL A 81 -16.43 -0.29 -3.08
N PHE A 82 -15.59 -0.44 -2.05
CA PHE A 82 -15.35 -1.72 -1.41
C PHE A 82 -16.42 -2.03 -0.37
N ASN A 83 -17.09 -3.18 -0.50
CA ASN A 83 -18.10 -3.61 0.45
C ASN A 83 -17.45 -4.20 1.70
N GLY A 84 -17.74 -3.61 2.86
CA GLY A 84 -17.19 -4.01 4.16
C GLY A 84 -17.46 -5.46 4.56
N ALA A 85 -18.45 -6.14 3.96
CA ALA A 85 -18.72 -7.56 4.19
C ALA A 85 -17.53 -8.46 3.84
N TYR A 86 -16.69 -8.06 2.88
CA TYR A 86 -15.53 -8.83 2.43
C TYR A 86 -14.28 -8.67 3.30
N PHE A 87 -14.27 -7.80 4.30
CA PHE A 87 -13.16 -7.74 5.26
C PHE A 87 -12.94 -9.07 6.00
N GLY A 88 -13.98 -9.89 6.16
CA GLY A 88 -13.86 -11.22 6.74
C GLY A 88 -12.85 -12.09 6.01
N ASP A 89 -12.83 -12.06 4.67
CA ASP A 89 -11.88 -12.80 3.83
C ASP A 89 -10.47 -12.23 3.93
N LEU A 90 -10.31 -10.90 3.95
CA LEU A 90 -9.02 -10.26 4.19
C LEU A 90 -8.41 -10.71 5.54
N TRP A 91 -9.20 -10.70 6.61
CA TRP A 91 -8.73 -11.12 7.94
C TRP A 91 -8.43 -12.62 8.01
N ARG A 92 -9.14 -13.44 7.24
CA ARG A 92 -8.81 -14.87 7.10
C ARG A 92 -7.45 -15.04 6.44
N ILE A 93 -7.15 -14.34 5.33
CA ILE A 93 -5.85 -14.36 4.66
C ILE A 93 -4.74 -13.90 5.62
N CYS A 94 -4.95 -12.82 6.37
CA CYS A 94 -3.99 -12.35 7.36
C CYS A 94 -3.66 -13.43 8.40
N ARG A 95 -4.66 -14.13 8.93
CA ARG A 95 -4.44 -15.23 9.90
C ARG A 95 -3.69 -16.41 9.28
N GLU A 96 -4.03 -16.82 8.06
CA GLU A 96 -3.40 -17.95 7.36
C GLU A 96 -1.93 -17.67 6.99
N THR A 97 -1.61 -16.43 6.59
CA THR A 97 -0.26 -16.03 6.18
C THR A 97 0.61 -15.53 7.34
N GLY A 98 0.00 -15.16 8.47
CA GLY A 98 0.68 -14.49 9.58
C GLY A 98 1.19 -13.09 9.19
N LEU A 99 0.50 -12.42 8.26
CA LEU A 99 0.79 -11.06 7.83
C LEU A 99 -0.29 -10.09 8.32
N ASP A 100 0.10 -8.84 8.54
CA ASP A 100 -0.81 -7.74 8.87
C ASP A 100 -1.11 -6.87 7.66
N VAL A 101 -2.27 -6.21 7.63
CA VAL A 101 -2.51 -5.11 6.70
C VAL A 101 -1.68 -3.91 7.17
N LEU A 102 -0.70 -3.51 6.38
CA LEU A 102 0.24 -2.41 6.70
C LEU A 102 -0.16 -1.10 6.05
N ALA A 103 -0.76 -1.19 4.87
CA ALA A 103 -1.21 -0.07 4.06
C ALA A 103 -2.27 -0.54 3.06
N ASP A 104 -2.89 0.39 2.38
CA ASP A 104 -3.57 0.17 1.12
C ASP A 104 -2.97 1.04 0.01
N VAL A 105 -3.24 0.67 -1.23
CA VAL A 105 -2.85 1.43 -2.41
C VAL A 105 -4.02 1.50 -3.38
N HIS A 106 -4.25 2.68 -3.97
CA HIS A 106 -5.19 2.81 -5.07
C HIS A 106 -4.71 3.82 -6.11
N THR A 107 -5.31 3.76 -7.29
CA THR A 107 -4.92 4.61 -8.41
C THR A 107 -5.92 5.74 -8.59
N HIS A 108 -5.43 6.95 -8.93
CA HIS A 108 -6.24 8.10 -9.32
C HIS A 108 -6.02 8.46 -10.79
N PRO A 109 -7.02 8.98 -11.50
CA PRO A 109 -6.85 9.42 -12.89
C PRO A 109 -5.92 10.62 -13.04
N GLY A 110 -5.83 11.45 -12.02
CA GLY A 110 -5.03 12.67 -11.98
C GLY A 110 -3.81 12.56 -11.06
N ARG A 111 -3.61 13.62 -10.28
CA ARG A 111 -2.52 13.74 -9.29
C ARG A 111 -2.78 12.82 -8.08
N PRO A 112 -1.74 12.50 -7.30
CA PRO A 112 -1.84 11.56 -6.18
C PRO A 112 -2.40 12.23 -4.90
N TYR A 113 -3.47 13.00 -5.03
CA TYR A 113 -4.12 13.67 -3.90
C TYR A 113 -5.40 12.94 -3.51
N GLN A 114 -5.64 12.84 -2.20
CA GLN A 114 -6.89 12.31 -1.69
C GLN A 114 -8.08 13.15 -2.17
N SER A 115 -9.12 12.48 -2.63
CA SER A 115 -10.44 13.07 -2.81
C SER A 115 -11.12 13.33 -1.46
N ALA A 116 -12.23 14.06 -1.45
CA ALA A 116 -13.05 14.19 -0.25
C ALA A 116 -13.55 12.81 0.23
N SER A 117 -13.91 11.93 -0.72
CA SER A 117 -14.34 10.57 -0.41
C SER A 117 -13.25 9.77 0.31
N ASP A 118 -11.98 9.82 -0.15
CA ASP A 118 -10.87 9.11 0.51
C ASP A 118 -10.63 9.62 1.93
N GLN A 119 -10.78 10.93 2.14
CA GLN A 119 -10.58 11.53 3.45
C GLN A 119 -11.67 11.11 4.43
N ASP A 120 -12.91 11.08 3.97
CA ASP A 120 -14.08 10.78 4.79
C ASP A 120 -14.27 9.26 5.00
N ASN A 121 -13.80 8.43 4.05
CA ASN A 121 -13.99 6.98 4.06
C ASN A 121 -12.64 6.24 3.99
N PRO A 122 -11.83 6.26 5.05
CA PRO A 122 -10.59 5.50 5.07
C PRO A 122 -10.87 4.01 4.85
N MET A 123 -10.13 3.37 3.93
CA MET A 123 -10.28 1.94 3.66
C MET A 123 -10.08 1.10 4.93
N VAL A 124 -9.14 1.51 5.78
CA VAL A 124 -8.94 0.94 7.11
C VAL A 124 -8.91 2.07 8.14
N GLY A 125 -9.95 2.19 8.94
CA GLY A 125 -10.16 3.28 9.91
C GLY A 125 -9.32 3.20 11.20
N THR A 126 -8.15 2.58 11.14
CA THR A 126 -7.25 2.44 12.30
C THR A 126 -6.16 3.51 12.27
N LYS A 127 -5.98 4.25 13.37
CA LYS A 127 -4.91 5.25 13.50
C LYS A 127 -3.55 4.65 13.15
N GLY A 128 -2.78 5.36 12.33
CA GLY A 128 -1.49 4.93 11.82
C GLY A 128 -1.59 4.04 10.57
N HIS A 129 -2.80 3.78 10.04
CA HIS A 129 -2.95 3.16 8.72
C HIS A 129 -2.38 4.08 7.63
N ILE A 130 -1.80 3.48 6.59
CA ILE A 130 -1.17 4.21 5.48
C ILE A 130 -2.00 3.97 4.23
N ALA A 131 -2.44 5.05 3.57
CA ALA A 131 -3.02 5.01 2.23
C ALA A 131 -2.01 5.55 1.22
N ILE A 132 -1.81 4.84 0.11
CA ILE A 132 -0.89 5.23 -0.96
C ILE A 132 -1.70 5.48 -2.23
N ILE A 133 -1.55 6.64 -2.83
CA ILE A 133 -2.21 7.01 -4.08
C ILE A 133 -1.21 7.06 -5.22
N VAL A 134 -1.48 6.28 -6.26
CA VAL A 134 -0.69 6.22 -7.49
C VAL A 134 -1.34 7.11 -8.54
N PRO A 135 -0.64 8.10 -9.11
CA PRO A 135 -1.21 8.99 -10.09
C PRO A 135 -1.43 8.30 -11.46
N HIS A 136 -2.26 8.93 -12.29
CA HIS A 136 -2.44 8.60 -13.69
C HIS A 136 -2.84 7.14 -13.97
N LEU A 137 -3.64 6.53 -13.05
CA LEU A 137 -4.11 5.13 -13.14
C LEU A 137 -2.97 4.12 -13.34
N ALA A 138 -1.80 4.39 -12.75
CA ALA A 138 -0.58 3.59 -12.91
C ALA A 138 -0.15 3.39 -14.39
N ARG A 139 -0.61 4.24 -15.32
CA ARG A 139 -0.23 4.14 -16.75
C ARG A 139 1.24 4.41 -17.02
N GLN A 140 1.90 5.11 -16.11
CA GLN A 140 3.31 5.45 -16.15
C GLN A 140 4.01 4.96 -14.88
N GLU A 141 5.29 4.60 -14.99
CA GLU A 141 6.08 4.36 -13.78
C GLU A 141 6.15 5.64 -12.96
N SER A 142 5.86 5.51 -11.67
CA SER A 142 5.93 6.61 -10.73
C SER A 142 7.05 6.35 -9.72
N ALA A 143 8.00 7.28 -9.64
CA ALA A 143 8.97 7.29 -8.57
C ALA A 143 8.28 7.57 -7.23
N THR A 144 8.87 7.18 -6.11
CA THR A 144 8.25 7.30 -4.77
C THR A 144 7.85 8.75 -4.44
N ASN A 145 8.63 9.73 -4.91
CA ASN A 145 8.31 11.15 -4.73
C ASN A 145 7.14 11.66 -5.58
N GLN A 146 6.61 10.83 -6.45
CA GLN A 146 5.42 11.14 -7.28
C GLN A 146 4.15 10.50 -6.70
N LEU A 147 4.27 9.69 -5.66
CA LEU A 147 3.15 9.08 -4.96
C LEU A 147 2.58 10.05 -3.92
N GLY A 148 1.29 9.90 -3.60
CA GLY A 148 0.69 10.44 -2.39
C GLY A 148 0.75 9.39 -1.30
N VAL A 149 1.34 9.71 -0.16
CA VAL A 149 1.38 8.82 1.00
C VAL A 149 0.70 9.54 2.16
N TYR A 150 -0.29 8.91 2.75
CA TYR A 150 -1.15 9.50 3.77
C TYR A 150 -1.24 8.58 4.97
N GLU A 151 -0.98 9.13 6.15
CA GLU A 151 -1.11 8.42 7.41
C GLU A 151 -2.35 8.86 8.16
N TYR A 152 -3.27 7.93 8.40
CA TYR A 152 -4.51 8.19 9.13
C TYR A 152 -4.25 8.50 10.60
N GLN A 153 -4.73 9.64 11.08
CA GLN A 153 -4.56 10.09 12.47
C GLN A 153 -5.79 9.82 13.36
N GLY A 154 -6.84 9.23 12.79
CA GLY A 154 -8.15 9.11 13.43
C GLY A 154 -9.04 10.34 13.19
N ASN A 155 -10.34 10.17 13.40
CA ASN A 155 -11.33 11.25 13.28
C ASN A 155 -11.27 11.98 11.92
N HIS A 156 -11.14 11.24 10.82
CA HIS A 156 -11.03 11.74 9.44
C HIS A 156 -9.86 12.72 9.23
N LYS A 157 -8.84 12.65 10.07
CA LYS A 157 -7.62 13.47 9.92
C LYS A 157 -6.50 12.64 9.32
N TRP A 158 -5.74 13.27 8.43
CA TRP A 158 -4.64 12.65 7.73
C TRP A 158 -3.37 13.49 7.81
N ARG A 159 -2.23 12.83 7.92
CA ARG A 159 -0.92 13.44 7.72
C ARG A 159 -0.44 13.07 6.32
N SER A 160 -0.18 14.09 5.51
CA SER A 160 0.28 13.92 4.13
C SER A 160 1.80 13.87 4.07
N HIS A 161 2.34 12.94 3.31
CA HIS A 161 3.75 12.85 2.93
C HIS A 161 3.79 12.91 1.40
N LEU A 162 4.29 14.01 0.84
CA LEU A 162 4.32 14.28 -0.60
C LEU A 162 5.74 14.63 -1.04
N GLY A 163 6.05 14.43 -2.32
CA GLY A 163 7.34 14.76 -2.88
C GLY A 163 8.49 14.06 -2.15
N ARG A 164 9.45 14.82 -1.67
CA ARG A 164 10.61 14.28 -0.95
C ARG A 164 10.25 13.57 0.35
N ASP A 165 9.17 13.99 1.01
CA ASP A 165 8.74 13.35 2.25
C ASP A 165 8.11 11.99 1.98
N ALA A 166 7.38 11.81 0.87
CA ALA A 166 6.94 10.49 0.43
C ALA A 166 8.13 9.54 0.19
N ALA A 167 9.19 10.02 -0.47
CA ALA A 167 10.39 9.23 -0.74
C ALA A 167 11.19 8.86 0.52
N LYS A 168 11.11 9.67 1.58
CA LYS A 168 11.70 9.33 2.89
C LYS A 168 10.82 8.40 3.69
N PHE A 169 9.51 8.49 3.54
CA PHE A 169 8.54 7.69 4.28
C PHE A 169 8.41 6.28 3.71
N PHE A 170 8.36 6.16 2.39
CA PHE A 170 8.16 4.90 1.68
C PHE A 170 9.37 4.55 0.80
N TYR A 171 10.04 3.47 1.14
CA TYR A 171 11.20 2.96 0.40
C TYR A 171 10.79 1.83 -0.54
N ILE A 172 11.10 1.96 -1.82
CA ILE A 172 10.95 0.92 -2.84
C ILE A 172 12.34 0.55 -3.34
N GLY A 173 12.77 -0.67 -3.08
CA GLY A 173 14.12 -1.07 -3.44
C GLY A 173 14.44 -2.54 -3.21
N ARG A 174 15.70 -2.91 -3.46
CA ARG A 174 16.18 -4.29 -3.30
C ARG A 174 16.03 -4.80 -1.85
N TRP A 175 16.11 -3.91 -0.89
CA TRP A 175 16.07 -4.19 0.55
C TRP A 175 14.70 -3.85 1.19
N GLY A 176 13.71 -3.51 0.36
CA GLY A 176 12.35 -3.22 0.77
C GLY A 176 11.55 -4.43 1.23
#